data_235f4a83db56c6bb4caea867f12ed5ca
#
_entry.id   235f4a83db56c6bb4caea867f12ed5ca
#
_cell.length_a   1.000
_cell.length_b   1.000
_cell.length_c   1.000
_cell.angle_alpha   90.00
_cell.angle_beta   90.00
_cell.angle_gamma   90.00
#
_symmetry.space_group_name_H-M   'P 1'
#
loop_
_entity.id
_entity.type
_entity.pdbx_description
1 polymer ?
#
loop_
_entity_poly.entity_id
_entity_poly.type
_entity_poly.pdbx_seq_one_letter_code
_entity_poly.pdbx_strand_id
1 'polypeptide(L)'
;FGYGLAFSLAYVVDRTLSPRLRGVTRTLAFPLAITSVDWLMSTFGILATYGSPAYTQAGDLALLQLVSITGIWGLTFLIHWLAPVANEVWEHASEWRVARVSLALFAGAMAAVVLFGSVRLVFFAPSGPTTRVAALADTRERYRTVEPPFFMLQPGTPDERATFQGQARPHLDQLFERSAQQA
;
A
#
# COMPACT_ATOMS: atom_id res chain seq x y z
N PHE A 1 -3.64 4.41 18.42
CA PHE A 1 -4.68 3.44 18.85
C PHE A 1 -5.77 3.27 17.79
N GLY A 2 -6.31 4.35 17.17
CA GLY A 2 -7.44 4.25 16.23
C GLY A 2 -7.20 3.37 15.00
N TYR A 3 -6.04 3.45 14.38
CA TYR A 3 -5.69 2.61 13.21
C TYR A 3 -5.64 1.13 13.57
N GLY A 4 -5.00 0.76 14.70
CA GLY A 4 -4.95 -0.63 15.14
C GLY A 4 -6.36 -1.21 15.39
N LEU A 5 -7.25 -0.40 15.97
CA LEU A 5 -8.64 -0.80 16.18
C LEU A 5 -9.38 -0.99 14.84
N ALA A 6 -9.20 -0.07 13.89
CA ALA A 6 -9.83 -0.17 12.58
C ALA A 6 -9.39 -1.44 11.83
N PHE A 7 -8.10 -1.73 11.81
CA PHE A 7 -7.59 -2.96 11.19
C PHE A 7 -8.02 -4.23 11.91
N SER A 8 -8.24 -4.19 13.24
CA SER A 8 -8.78 -5.34 13.98
C SER A 8 -10.20 -5.72 13.54
N LEU A 9 -10.99 -4.79 12.99
CA LEU A 9 -12.32 -5.07 12.45
C LEU A 9 -12.27 -6.10 11.30
N ALA A 10 -11.22 -6.06 10.46
CA ALA A 10 -11.08 -7.04 9.38
C ALA A 10 -10.95 -8.47 9.92
N TYR A 11 -10.24 -8.65 11.02
CA TYR A 11 -10.13 -9.96 11.70
C TYR A 11 -11.46 -10.39 12.34
N VAL A 12 -12.23 -9.46 12.90
CA VAL A 12 -13.56 -9.75 13.44
C VAL A 12 -14.50 -10.17 12.33
N VAL A 13 -14.49 -9.47 11.19
CA VAL A 13 -15.28 -9.81 10.01
C VAL A 13 -14.91 -11.20 9.50
N ASP A 14 -13.62 -11.48 9.34
CA ASP A 14 -13.15 -12.79 8.92
C ASP A 14 -13.61 -13.88 9.91
N ARG A 15 -13.39 -13.69 11.20
CA ARG A 15 -13.76 -14.68 12.25
C ARG A 15 -15.25 -14.97 12.29
N THR A 16 -16.09 -14.01 11.90
CA THR A 16 -17.55 -14.17 11.92
C THR A 16 -18.11 -14.70 10.60
N LEU A 17 -17.50 -14.33 9.47
CA LEU A 17 -17.99 -14.70 8.14
C LEU A 17 -17.37 -16.00 7.62
N SER A 18 -16.06 -16.20 7.78
CA SER A 18 -15.36 -17.38 7.23
C SER A 18 -15.98 -18.72 7.62
N PRO A 19 -16.50 -18.93 8.86
CA PRO A 19 -17.17 -20.18 9.19
C PRO A 19 -18.50 -20.42 8.46
N ARG A 20 -19.11 -19.34 7.92
CA ARG A 20 -20.37 -19.41 7.18
C ARG A 20 -20.17 -19.59 5.68
N LEU A 21 -18.96 -19.35 5.20
CA LEU A 21 -18.56 -19.45 3.81
C LEU A 21 -17.92 -20.81 3.52
N ARG A 22 -17.92 -21.23 2.25
CA ARG A 22 -17.38 -22.53 1.82
C ARG A 22 -16.46 -22.37 0.61
N GLY A 23 -15.43 -23.22 0.55
CA GLY A 23 -14.49 -23.23 -0.56
C GLY A 23 -13.84 -21.84 -0.75
N VAL A 24 -13.65 -21.45 -1.99
CA VAL A 24 -12.95 -20.20 -2.35
C VAL A 24 -13.51 -18.94 -1.68
N THR A 25 -14.84 -18.88 -1.49
CA THR A 25 -15.45 -17.68 -0.87
C THR A 25 -14.98 -17.48 0.57
N ARG A 26 -14.61 -18.54 1.28
CA ARG A 26 -14.01 -18.47 2.61
C ARG A 26 -12.67 -17.71 2.57
N THR A 27 -11.83 -17.96 1.57
CA THR A 27 -10.52 -17.29 1.45
C THR A 27 -10.62 -15.82 1.05
N LEU A 28 -11.77 -15.38 0.54
CA LEU A 28 -12.00 -13.99 0.12
C LEU A 28 -12.47 -13.08 1.25
N ALA A 29 -12.98 -13.60 2.34
CA ALA A 29 -13.55 -12.81 3.45
C ALA A 29 -12.51 -11.85 4.04
N PHE A 30 -11.34 -12.35 4.40
CA PHE A 30 -10.28 -11.54 4.99
C PHE A 30 -9.73 -10.46 4.04
N PRO A 31 -9.27 -10.80 2.80
CA PRO A 31 -8.71 -9.79 1.91
C PRO A 31 -9.73 -8.71 1.51
N LEU A 32 -11.01 -9.04 1.36
CA LEU A 32 -12.05 -8.04 1.12
C LEU A 32 -12.23 -7.11 2.33
N ALA A 33 -12.31 -7.66 3.53
CA ALA A 33 -12.48 -6.87 4.74
C ALA A 33 -11.29 -5.93 4.99
N ILE A 34 -10.06 -6.45 4.93
CA ILE A 34 -8.86 -5.67 5.21
C ILE A 34 -8.64 -4.57 4.15
N THR A 35 -8.89 -4.89 2.86
CA THR A 35 -8.79 -3.91 1.78
C THR A 35 -9.85 -2.81 1.91
N SER A 36 -11.06 -3.16 2.34
CA SER A 36 -12.12 -2.18 2.60
C SER A 36 -11.77 -1.26 3.77
N VAL A 37 -11.19 -1.80 4.84
CA VAL A 37 -10.72 -1.00 5.98
C VAL A 37 -9.57 -0.09 5.55
N ASP A 38 -8.59 -0.61 4.80
CA ASP A 38 -7.47 0.18 4.28
C ASP A 38 -7.96 1.33 3.39
N TRP A 39 -8.93 1.06 2.50
CA TRP A 39 -9.58 2.06 1.66
C TRP A 39 -10.29 3.15 2.49
N LEU A 40 -11.10 2.75 3.48
CA LEU A 40 -11.79 3.68 4.36
C LEU A 40 -10.81 4.56 5.15
N MET A 41 -9.79 3.94 5.73
CA MET A 41 -8.77 4.65 6.49
C MET A 41 -7.96 5.61 5.62
N SER A 42 -7.69 5.23 4.37
CA SER A 42 -6.96 6.09 3.42
C SER A 42 -7.81 7.24 2.89
N THR A 43 -9.12 7.03 2.77
CA THR A 43 -10.05 8.06 2.25
C THR A 43 -10.42 9.08 3.33
N PHE A 44 -10.65 8.62 4.56
CA PHE A 44 -11.16 9.47 5.64
C PHE A 44 -10.13 9.72 6.76
N GLY A 45 -9.03 8.97 6.76
CA GLY A 45 -7.99 9.09 7.76
C GLY A 45 -6.95 10.16 7.40
N ILE A 46 -6.29 10.68 8.43
CA ILE A 46 -5.27 11.74 8.29
C ILE A 46 -3.97 11.26 7.63
N LEU A 47 -3.70 9.96 7.64
CA LEU A 47 -2.50 9.37 7.06
C LEU A 47 -2.66 9.03 5.57
N ALA A 48 -3.85 9.23 5.00
CA ALA A 48 -4.15 8.85 3.62
C ALA A 48 -3.67 7.41 3.33
N THR A 49 -2.90 7.18 2.28
CA THR A 49 -2.38 5.86 1.91
C THR A 49 -1.08 5.48 2.62
N TYR A 50 -0.61 6.29 3.57
CA TYR A 50 0.63 6.00 4.30
C TYR A 50 0.52 4.68 5.07
N GLY A 51 1.48 3.78 4.84
CA GLY A 51 1.49 2.46 5.47
C GLY A 51 0.68 1.39 4.73
N SER A 52 0.09 1.69 3.56
CA SER A 52 -0.57 0.66 2.76
C SER A 52 0.43 -0.45 2.34
N PRO A 53 0.06 -1.73 2.51
CA PRO A 53 0.89 -2.87 2.11
C PRO A 53 1.29 -2.87 0.64
N ALA A 54 0.51 -2.22 -0.23
CA ALA A 54 0.81 -2.11 -1.66
C ALA A 54 2.19 -1.50 -1.93
N TYR A 55 2.67 -0.60 -1.08
CA TYR A 55 3.99 0.02 -1.24
C TYR A 55 5.17 -0.94 -1.06
N THR A 56 4.97 -2.08 -0.42
CA THR A 56 6.01 -3.12 -0.31
C THR A 56 6.38 -3.70 -1.67
N GLN A 57 5.51 -3.53 -2.69
CA GLN A 57 5.72 -4.01 -4.05
C GLN A 57 6.35 -2.97 -4.99
N ALA A 58 6.87 -1.86 -4.46
CA ALA A 58 7.43 -0.77 -5.28
C ALA A 58 8.56 -1.21 -6.22
N GLY A 59 9.26 -2.31 -5.92
CA GLY A 59 10.30 -2.88 -6.78
C GLY A 59 9.80 -3.78 -7.92
N ASP A 60 8.52 -4.20 -7.91
CA ASP A 60 7.97 -5.10 -8.94
C ASP A 60 7.11 -4.31 -9.93
N LEU A 61 7.75 -3.89 -11.03
CA LEU A 61 7.09 -3.08 -12.05
C LEU A 61 5.92 -3.79 -12.74
N ALA A 62 5.95 -5.13 -12.85
CA ALA A 62 4.87 -5.88 -13.46
C ALA A 62 3.62 -5.88 -12.57
N LEU A 63 3.79 -6.11 -11.28
CA LEU A 63 2.69 -6.03 -10.31
C LEU A 63 2.13 -4.59 -10.21
N LEU A 64 3.00 -3.58 -10.26
CA LEU A 64 2.58 -2.18 -10.21
C LEU A 64 1.67 -1.78 -11.36
N GLN A 65 1.69 -2.47 -12.52
CA GLN A 65 0.78 -2.17 -13.62
C GLN A 65 -0.70 -2.39 -13.23
N LEU A 66 -0.97 -3.25 -12.26
CA LEU A 66 -2.33 -3.45 -11.73
C LEU A 66 -2.91 -2.16 -11.13
N VAL A 67 -2.06 -1.30 -10.55
CA VAL A 67 -2.47 -0.02 -9.95
C VAL A 67 -3.20 0.88 -10.95
N SER A 68 -2.90 0.77 -12.24
CA SER A 68 -3.57 1.55 -13.29
C SER A 68 -5.04 1.18 -13.50
N ILE A 69 -5.46 0.00 -13.05
CA ILE A 69 -6.85 -0.49 -13.19
C ILE A 69 -7.60 -0.40 -11.86
N THR A 70 -6.95 -0.84 -10.78
CA THR A 70 -7.60 -1.04 -9.47
C THR A 70 -7.16 -0.04 -8.40
N GLY A 71 -6.24 0.88 -8.73
CA GLY A 71 -5.52 1.61 -7.71
C GLY A 71 -4.65 0.67 -6.87
N ILE A 72 -4.12 1.17 -5.76
CA ILE A 72 -3.31 0.38 -4.82
C ILE A 72 -4.10 -0.76 -4.16
N TRP A 73 -5.44 -0.69 -4.19
CA TRP A 73 -6.34 -1.60 -3.51
C TRP A 73 -6.29 -3.02 -4.08
N GLY A 74 -6.06 -3.16 -5.38
CA GLY A 74 -5.86 -4.48 -6.00
C GLY A 74 -4.61 -5.18 -5.49
N LEU A 75 -3.51 -4.46 -5.30
CA LEU A 75 -2.29 -5.00 -4.70
C LEU A 75 -2.51 -5.34 -3.23
N THR A 76 -3.12 -4.44 -2.45
CA THR A 76 -3.48 -4.72 -1.05
C THR A 76 -4.32 -5.99 -0.94
N PHE A 77 -5.32 -6.15 -1.81
CA PHE A 77 -6.16 -7.35 -1.85
C PHE A 77 -5.35 -8.62 -2.13
N LEU A 78 -4.51 -8.61 -3.18
CA LEU A 78 -3.71 -9.79 -3.56
C LEU A 78 -2.71 -10.20 -2.48
N ILE A 79 -2.05 -9.23 -1.85
CA ILE A 79 -1.11 -9.47 -0.75
C ILE A 79 -1.83 -10.18 0.41
N HIS A 80 -3.00 -9.67 0.79
CA HIS A 80 -3.75 -10.25 1.91
C HIS A 80 -4.48 -11.54 1.55
N TRP A 81 -4.74 -11.81 0.27
CA TRP A 81 -5.37 -13.06 -0.15
C TRP A 81 -4.44 -14.27 -0.03
N LEU A 82 -3.13 -14.05 -0.11
CA LEU A 82 -2.15 -15.12 0.07
C LEU A 82 -2.32 -15.85 1.41
N ALA A 83 -2.53 -15.11 2.51
CA ALA A 83 -2.58 -15.69 3.84
C ALA A 83 -3.74 -16.70 4.04
N PRO A 84 -5.01 -16.37 3.74
CA PRO A 84 -6.10 -17.34 3.86
C PRO A 84 -5.99 -18.50 2.88
N VAL A 85 -5.42 -18.31 1.68
CA VAL A 85 -5.15 -19.42 0.75
C VAL A 85 -4.08 -20.34 1.33
N ALA A 86 -3.00 -19.80 1.86
CA ALA A 86 -1.94 -20.58 2.50
C ALA A 86 -2.48 -21.35 3.73
N ASN A 87 -3.33 -20.69 4.54
CA ASN A 87 -3.97 -21.33 5.68
C ASN A 87 -4.89 -22.48 5.26
N GLU A 88 -5.70 -22.29 4.20
CA GLU A 88 -6.57 -23.36 3.67
C GLU A 88 -5.76 -24.55 3.16
N VAL A 89 -4.64 -24.32 2.48
CA VAL A 89 -3.72 -25.39 2.07
C VAL A 89 -3.14 -26.11 3.27
N TRP A 90 -2.78 -25.38 4.33
CA TRP A 90 -2.23 -25.96 5.55
C TRP A 90 -3.27 -26.79 6.31
N GLU A 91 -4.47 -26.28 6.51
CA GLU A 91 -5.57 -26.97 7.22
C GLU A 91 -6.01 -28.24 6.49
N HIS A 92 -6.00 -28.23 5.14
CA HIS A 92 -6.45 -29.35 4.31
C HIS A 92 -5.29 -30.10 3.62
N ALA A 93 -4.12 -30.14 4.24
CA ALA A 93 -2.95 -30.82 3.67
C ALA A 93 -3.20 -32.30 3.33
N SER A 94 -4.07 -32.99 4.09
CA SER A 94 -4.50 -34.35 3.83
C SER A 94 -5.62 -34.47 2.77
N GLU A 95 -6.35 -33.38 2.52
CA GLU A 95 -7.48 -33.31 1.58
C GLU A 95 -7.21 -32.35 0.44
N TRP A 96 -6.12 -32.54 -0.29
CA TRP A 96 -5.65 -31.68 -1.38
C TRP A 96 -6.74 -31.20 -2.34
N ARG A 97 -7.76 -32.00 -2.56
CA ARG A 97 -8.86 -31.66 -3.46
C ARG A 97 -9.63 -30.41 -3.03
N VAL A 98 -9.68 -30.12 -1.74
CA VAL A 98 -10.39 -28.95 -1.19
C VAL A 98 -9.56 -27.67 -1.44
N ALA A 99 -8.29 -27.69 -1.09
CA ALA A 99 -7.41 -26.53 -1.16
C ALA A 99 -6.97 -26.17 -2.59
N ARG A 100 -6.90 -27.15 -3.49
CA ARG A 100 -6.37 -26.93 -4.85
C ARG A 100 -7.11 -25.87 -5.66
N VAL A 101 -8.42 -25.71 -5.45
CA VAL A 101 -9.23 -24.74 -6.21
C VAL A 101 -8.88 -23.33 -5.79
N SER A 102 -8.80 -23.05 -4.50
CA SER A 102 -8.42 -21.74 -3.96
C SER A 102 -6.98 -21.40 -4.36
N LEU A 103 -6.07 -22.37 -4.27
CA LEU A 103 -4.69 -22.18 -4.69
C LEU A 103 -4.58 -21.91 -6.20
N ALA A 104 -5.30 -22.68 -7.03
CA ALA A 104 -5.29 -22.48 -8.49
C ALA A 104 -5.87 -21.13 -8.90
N LEU A 105 -6.93 -20.68 -8.24
CA LEU A 105 -7.50 -19.35 -8.51
C LEU A 105 -6.57 -18.22 -8.07
N PHE A 106 -5.95 -18.34 -6.91
CA PHE A 106 -4.95 -17.35 -6.48
C PHE A 106 -3.75 -17.32 -7.42
N ALA A 107 -3.18 -18.50 -7.74
CA ALA A 107 -2.06 -18.61 -8.67
C ALA A 107 -2.41 -18.08 -10.08
N GLY A 108 -3.62 -18.40 -10.55
CA GLY A 108 -4.14 -17.90 -11.82
C GLY A 108 -4.30 -16.38 -11.83
N ALA A 109 -4.84 -15.80 -10.76
CA ALA A 109 -4.96 -14.35 -10.61
C ALA A 109 -3.58 -13.67 -10.60
N MET A 110 -2.63 -14.21 -9.82
CA MET A 110 -1.24 -13.71 -9.81
C MET A 110 -0.58 -13.80 -11.18
N ALA A 111 -0.70 -14.96 -11.85
CA ALA A 111 -0.17 -15.14 -13.20
C ALA A 111 -0.79 -14.15 -14.20
N ALA A 112 -2.09 -13.93 -14.14
CA ALA A 112 -2.78 -12.97 -14.99
C ALA A 112 -2.29 -11.52 -14.75
N VAL A 113 -2.10 -11.13 -13.50
CA VAL A 113 -1.59 -9.79 -13.15
C VAL A 113 -0.15 -9.60 -13.63
N VAL A 114 0.72 -10.58 -13.39
CA VAL A 114 2.12 -10.53 -13.85
C VAL A 114 2.19 -10.52 -15.37
N LEU A 115 1.40 -11.36 -16.04
CA LEU A 115 1.33 -11.38 -17.51
C LEU A 115 0.82 -10.06 -18.07
N PHE A 116 -0.28 -9.52 -17.53
CA PHE A 116 -0.80 -8.22 -17.91
C PHE A 116 0.26 -7.11 -17.76
N GLY A 117 0.92 -7.06 -16.60
CA GLY A 117 1.93 -6.07 -16.35
C GLY A 117 3.16 -6.20 -17.25
N SER A 118 3.62 -7.43 -17.49
CA SER A 118 4.75 -7.70 -18.38
C SER A 118 4.43 -7.31 -19.82
N VAL A 119 3.25 -7.69 -20.33
CA VAL A 119 2.79 -7.29 -21.66
C VAL A 119 2.71 -5.78 -21.80
N ARG A 120 2.16 -5.12 -20.79
CA ARG A 120 2.04 -3.66 -20.79
C ARG A 120 3.41 -2.96 -20.80
N LEU A 121 4.36 -3.43 -20.02
CA LEU A 121 5.71 -2.87 -19.97
C LEU A 121 6.46 -3.05 -21.30
N VAL A 122 6.26 -4.17 -21.98
CA VAL A 122 6.96 -4.49 -23.24
C VAL A 122 6.32 -3.77 -24.44
N PHE A 123 5.00 -3.82 -24.56
CA PHE A 123 4.31 -3.36 -25.77
C PHE A 123 3.72 -1.96 -25.68
N PHE A 124 3.55 -1.42 -24.45
CA PHE A 124 2.95 -0.12 -24.21
C PHE A 124 3.88 0.82 -23.46
N ALA A 125 5.19 0.70 -23.67
CA ALA A 125 6.15 1.62 -23.07
C ALA A 125 5.87 3.06 -23.56
N PRO A 126 5.92 4.07 -22.67
CA PRO A 126 5.71 5.45 -23.08
C PRO A 126 6.78 5.89 -24.06
N SER A 127 6.34 6.44 -25.20
CA SER A 127 7.22 6.88 -26.30
C SER A 127 7.46 8.41 -26.32
N GLY A 128 7.12 9.11 -25.23
CA GLY A 128 7.30 10.56 -25.09
C GLY A 128 8.71 10.99 -24.69
N PRO A 129 9.01 12.31 -24.74
CA PRO A 129 10.25 12.84 -24.22
C PRO A 129 10.38 12.53 -22.72
N THR A 130 11.54 12.02 -22.33
CA THR A 130 11.83 11.70 -20.92
C THR A 130 12.43 12.91 -20.21
N THR A 131 11.93 13.21 -19.01
CA THR A 131 12.51 14.22 -18.12
C THR A 131 13.23 13.51 -16.98
N ARG A 132 14.46 13.94 -16.68
CA ARG A 132 15.15 13.48 -15.48
C ARG A 132 14.47 14.05 -14.24
N VAL A 133 14.10 13.18 -13.30
CA VAL A 133 13.56 13.58 -12.01
C VAL A 133 14.51 13.09 -10.92
N ALA A 134 15.01 14.01 -10.12
CA ALA A 134 15.80 13.67 -8.92
C ALA A 134 14.90 13.78 -7.69
N ALA A 135 14.81 12.70 -6.90
CA ALA A 135 14.19 12.75 -5.58
C ALA A 135 15.27 13.05 -4.54
N LEU A 136 15.15 14.17 -3.85
CA LEU A 136 16.03 14.54 -2.76
C LEU A 136 15.35 14.17 -1.45
N ALA A 137 15.98 13.28 -0.68
CA ALA A 137 15.54 12.96 0.67
C ALA A 137 16.47 13.62 1.69
N ASP A 138 15.89 14.21 2.72
CA ASP A 138 16.67 14.76 3.83
C ASP A 138 17.19 13.62 4.73
N THR A 139 18.37 13.84 5.34
CA THR A 139 18.98 12.81 6.20
C THR A 139 18.27 12.76 7.55
N ARG A 140 18.18 11.53 8.11
CA ARG A 140 17.54 11.25 9.41
C ARG A 140 17.96 12.19 10.55
N GLU A 141 19.15 12.74 10.48
CA GLU A 141 19.74 13.59 11.51
C GLU A 141 19.07 14.96 11.56
N ARG A 142 18.63 15.48 10.42
CA ARG A 142 17.91 16.77 10.32
C ARG A 142 16.46 16.67 10.75
N TYR A 143 15.82 15.52 10.57
CA TYR A 143 14.48 15.27 11.11
C TYR A 143 14.44 15.29 12.65
N ARG A 144 15.58 15.12 13.32
CA ARG A 144 15.68 15.18 14.79
C ARG A 144 15.79 16.58 15.35
N THR A 145 16.28 17.53 14.56
CA THR A 145 16.50 18.93 14.99
C THR A 145 15.32 19.84 14.68
N VAL A 146 14.51 19.48 13.70
CA VAL A 146 13.21 20.10 13.49
C VAL A 146 12.20 19.15 14.13
N GLU A 147 11.85 19.37 15.40
CA GLU A 147 10.71 18.66 15.99
C GLU A 147 9.50 18.92 15.11
N PRO A 148 9.05 17.94 14.32
CA PRO A 148 7.90 18.17 13.50
C PRO A 148 6.67 18.01 14.37
N PRO A 149 5.81 18.97 14.44
CA PRO A 149 4.40 18.71 14.70
C PRO A 149 3.77 17.95 13.53
N PHE A 150 4.57 17.19 12.77
CA PHE A 150 4.15 16.56 11.53
C PHE A 150 3.06 15.48 11.73
N PHE A 151 2.91 14.95 12.93
CA PHE A 151 1.80 14.07 13.30
C PHE A 151 0.63 14.78 13.99
N MET A 152 0.76 16.05 14.26
CA MET A 152 -0.32 16.89 14.76
C MET A 152 -0.70 17.87 13.66
N LEU A 153 -1.44 17.42 12.67
CA LEU A 153 -2.17 18.26 11.70
C LEU A 153 -3.34 19.01 12.37
N GLN A 154 -3.14 19.45 13.60
CA GLN A 154 -3.95 20.53 14.14
C GLN A 154 -3.36 21.85 13.62
N PRO A 155 -4.18 22.75 13.11
CA PRO A 155 -3.70 24.07 12.71
C PRO A 155 -3.16 24.76 13.97
N GLY A 156 -1.84 24.75 14.13
CA GLY A 156 -1.15 25.46 15.21
C GLY A 156 -1.53 26.93 15.22
N THR A 157 -1.29 27.60 16.34
CA THR A 157 -1.47 29.03 16.44
C THR A 157 -0.66 29.77 15.37
N PRO A 158 -1.02 31.01 14.99
CA PRO A 158 -0.26 31.80 14.01
C PRO A 158 1.24 31.89 14.35
N ASP A 159 1.58 31.97 15.63
CA ASP A 159 2.96 32.07 16.11
C ASP A 159 3.74 30.76 15.95
N GLU A 160 3.09 29.61 16.19
CA GLU A 160 3.68 28.29 15.96
C GLU A 160 3.94 28.04 14.47
N ARG A 161 3.04 28.52 13.60
CA ARG A 161 3.23 28.45 12.15
C ARG A 161 4.39 29.32 11.68
N ALA A 162 4.50 30.55 12.20
CA ALA A 162 5.59 31.45 11.87
C ALA A 162 6.94 30.88 12.31
N THR A 163 7.01 30.30 13.52
CA THR A 163 8.20 29.65 14.04
C THR A 163 8.60 28.45 13.18
N PHE A 164 7.64 27.58 12.83
CA PHE A 164 7.88 26.44 11.96
C PHE A 164 8.34 26.87 10.56
N GLN A 165 7.70 27.87 9.96
CA GLN A 165 8.10 28.39 8.65
C GLN A 165 9.51 28.97 8.68
N GLY A 166 9.88 29.68 9.76
CA GLY A 166 11.22 30.21 9.95
C GLY A 166 12.30 29.13 10.04
N GLN A 167 11.96 27.99 10.66
CA GLN A 167 12.87 26.83 10.77
C GLN A 167 12.92 25.99 9.49
N ALA A 168 11.79 25.82 8.80
CA ALA A 168 11.71 24.99 7.60
C ALA A 168 12.30 25.65 6.35
N ARG A 169 12.20 26.99 6.23
CA ARG A 169 12.63 27.75 5.06
C ARG A 169 14.10 27.55 4.68
N PRO A 170 15.07 27.64 5.61
CA PRO A 170 16.48 27.40 5.27
C PRO A 170 16.75 25.98 4.76
N HIS A 171 15.98 24.99 5.22
CA HIS A 171 16.11 23.61 4.73
C HIS A 171 15.57 23.45 3.33
N LEU A 172 14.44 24.07 3.02
CA LEU A 172 13.87 24.09 1.67
C LEU A 172 14.82 24.78 0.70
N ASP A 173 15.39 25.93 1.04
CA ASP A 173 16.34 26.66 0.21
C ASP A 173 17.57 25.79 -0.12
N GLN A 174 18.12 25.06 0.87
CA GLN A 174 19.23 24.13 0.64
C GLN A 174 18.84 22.96 -0.28
N LEU A 175 17.61 22.43 -0.19
CA LEU A 175 17.13 21.38 -1.07
C LEU A 175 16.99 21.89 -2.51
N PHE A 176 16.50 23.11 -2.69
CA PHE A 176 16.41 23.76 -4.01
C PHE A 176 17.79 24.04 -4.61
N GLU A 177 18.76 24.51 -3.84
CA GLU A 177 20.14 24.70 -4.30
C GLU A 177 20.76 23.38 -4.76
N ARG A 178 20.59 22.29 -4.00
CA ARG A 178 21.09 20.96 -4.38
C ARG A 178 20.40 20.42 -5.63
N SER A 179 19.11 20.67 -5.80
CA SER A 179 18.40 20.25 -7.01
C SER A 179 18.92 21.00 -8.25
N ALA A 180 19.21 22.30 -8.12
CA ALA A 180 19.78 23.09 -9.20
C ALA A 180 21.20 22.67 -9.59
N GLN A 181 21.99 22.10 -8.65
CA GLN A 181 23.33 21.58 -8.93
C GLN A 181 23.31 20.23 -9.64
N GLN A 182 22.19 19.50 -9.65
CA GLN A 182 22.03 18.18 -10.28
C GLN A 182 21.25 18.23 -11.60
N ALA A 183 20.69 19.38 -11.96
CA ALA A 183 20.03 19.62 -13.23
C ALA A 183 21.01 19.96 -14.35
#